data_c0f183a4a05043049f39cf8d66bdb4bc
#
_entry.id   c0f183a4a05043049f39cf8d66bdb4bc
#
_cell.length_a   1.000
_cell.length_b   1.000
_cell.length_c   1.000
_cell.angle_alpha   90.00
_cell.angle_beta   90.00
_cell.angle_gamma   90.00
#
_symmetry.space_group_name_H-M   'P 1'
#
loop_
_entity.id
_entity.type
_entity.pdbx_description
1 polymer ?
#
loop_
_entity_poly.entity_id
_entity_poly.type
_entity_poly.pdbx_seq_one_letter_code
_entity_poly.pdbx_strand_id
1 'polypeptide(L)'
;IQAAGVIDAAARLFHAVAGESPFRLFTLLVVVSVVLSAFIDNIPYVAAMLPVVQSIAALMNDGRGMEPYVFYFGLLTGATLGGNLTPIGASANIAAIGLLRKNGETVTTRDFLRIGVPFTLAAVLTGSVYLWLVWGRV
;
A
#
# COMPACT_ATOMS: atom_id res chain seq x y z
N ILE A 1 24.04 4.04 7.09
CA ILE A 1 23.79 4.99 8.21
C ILE A 1 22.80 6.06 7.76
N GLN A 2 22.96 6.69 6.60
CA GLN A 2 22.01 7.67 6.08
C GLN A 2 20.62 7.06 5.76
N ALA A 3 20.57 5.83 5.23
CA ALA A 3 19.32 5.12 4.97
C ALA A 3 18.53 4.82 6.26
N ALA A 4 19.21 4.47 7.37
CA ALA A 4 18.57 4.23 8.66
C ALA A 4 17.86 5.50 9.19
N GLY A 5 18.49 6.67 9.07
CA GLY A 5 17.89 7.94 9.52
C GLY A 5 16.61 8.32 8.74
N VAL A 6 16.54 8.01 7.45
CA VAL A 6 15.33 8.25 6.63
C VAL A 6 14.20 7.29 7.03
N ILE A 7 14.53 6.02 7.27
CA ILE A 7 13.57 5.00 7.72
C ILE A 7 12.92 5.42 9.03
N ASP A 8 13.74 5.79 10.03
CA ASP A 8 13.27 6.23 11.33
C ASP A 8 12.47 7.54 11.25
N ALA A 9 12.86 8.46 10.36
CA ALA A 9 12.10 9.69 10.14
C ALA A 9 10.73 9.40 9.54
N ALA A 10 10.64 8.48 8.56
CA ALA A 10 9.39 8.05 7.97
C ALA A 10 8.50 7.36 9.03
N ALA A 11 9.03 6.43 9.83
CA ALA A 11 8.29 5.76 10.88
C ALA A 11 7.73 6.75 11.92
N ARG A 12 8.54 7.73 12.35
CA ARG A 12 8.09 8.81 13.25
C ARG A 12 7.02 9.70 12.63
N LEU A 13 7.09 9.98 11.33
CA LEU A 13 6.05 10.74 10.63
C LEU A 13 4.72 10.00 10.63
N PHE A 14 4.73 8.70 10.33
CA PHE A 14 3.54 7.85 10.42
C PHE A 14 2.95 7.88 11.83
N HIS A 15 3.79 7.72 12.85
CA HIS A 15 3.37 7.76 14.24
C HIS A 15 2.84 9.14 14.66
N ALA A 16 3.48 10.22 14.22
CA ALA A 16 3.06 11.59 14.52
C ALA A 16 1.67 11.91 13.94
N VAL A 17 1.36 11.41 12.73
CA VAL A 17 0.08 11.64 12.06
C VAL A 17 -1.02 10.71 12.60
N ALA A 18 -0.71 9.45 12.80
CA ALA A 18 -1.68 8.44 13.26
C ALA A 18 -1.88 8.45 14.79
N GLY A 19 -0.94 9.00 15.55
CA GLY A 19 -0.90 8.91 17.00
C GLY A 19 -0.68 7.47 17.47
N GLU A 20 -1.11 7.16 18.69
CA GLU A 20 -0.96 5.83 19.31
C GLU A 20 -2.03 4.81 18.89
N SER A 21 -2.91 5.15 17.94
CA SER A 21 -3.98 4.24 17.52
C SER A 21 -3.51 3.30 16.42
N PRO A 22 -3.44 1.99 16.67
CA PRO A 22 -3.03 1.00 15.67
C PRO A 22 -3.92 1.02 14.42
N PHE A 23 -5.23 1.24 14.61
CA PHE A 23 -6.18 1.32 13.52
C PHE A 23 -5.90 2.51 12.59
N ARG A 24 -5.63 3.69 13.16
CA ARG A 24 -5.29 4.88 12.36
C ARG A 24 -3.98 4.69 11.62
N LEU A 25 -3.01 4.06 12.26
CA LEU A 25 -1.70 3.78 11.68
C LEU A 25 -1.80 2.77 10.55
N PHE A 26 -2.55 1.68 10.73
CA PHE A 26 -2.87 0.71 9.69
C PHE A 26 -3.57 1.38 8.50
N THR A 27 -4.61 2.16 8.76
CA THR A 27 -5.37 2.86 7.71
C THR A 27 -4.50 3.84 6.94
N LEU A 28 -3.70 4.64 7.65
CA LEU A 28 -2.76 5.58 7.03
C LEU A 28 -1.74 4.85 6.16
N LEU A 29 -1.17 3.74 6.66
CA LEU A 29 -0.23 2.93 5.91
C LEU A 29 -0.85 2.38 4.61
N VAL A 30 -2.06 1.82 4.69
CA VAL A 30 -2.77 1.32 3.49
C VAL A 30 -3.03 2.45 2.50
N VAL A 31 -3.58 3.59 2.95
CA VAL A 31 -3.92 4.71 2.06
C VAL A 31 -2.67 5.28 1.38
N VAL A 32 -1.59 5.53 2.14
CA VAL A 32 -0.32 6.00 1.58
C VAL A 32 0.25 4.99 0.59
N SER A 33 0.17 3.68 0.91
CA SER A 33 0.64 2.63 0.01
C SER A 33 -0.16 2.57 -1.29
N VAL A 34 -1.48 2.73 -1.24
CA VAL A 34 -2.34 2.79 -2.43
C VAL A 34 -1.96 3.98 -3.32
N VAL A 35 -1.81 5.17 -2.72
CA VAL A 35 -1.50 6.39 -3.47
C VAL A 35 -0.11 6.33 -4.11
N LEU A 36 0.91 5.90 -3.36
CA LEU A 36 2.28 5.83 -3.88
C LEU A 36 2.44 4.71 -4.91
N SER A 37 1.85 3.53 -4.68
CA SER A 37 1.91 2.43 -5.62
C SER A 37 1.09 2.67 -6.90
N ALA A 38 0.21 3.65 -6.91
CA ALA A 38 -0.44 4.09 -8.15
C ALA A 38 0.56 4.65 -9.19
N PHE A 39 1.77 5.04 -8.77
CA PHE A 39 2.79 5.65 -9.63
C PHE A 39 4.13 4.93 -9.56
N ILE A 40 4.35 4.11 -8.53
CA ILE A 40 5.58 3.37 -8.30
C ILE A 40 5.23 1.88 -8.34
N ASP A 41 5.99 1.09 -9.11
CA ASP A 41 5.76 -0.37 -9.20
C ASP A 41 5.81 -1.01 -7.79
N ASN A 42 4.96 -1.99 -7.57
CA ASN A 42 4.74 -2.64 -6.26
C ASN A 42 6.04 -3.17 -5.65
N ILE A 43 6.89 -3.85 -6.44
CA ILE A 43 8.08 -4.55 -5.93
C ILE A 43 9.08 -3.57 -5.30
N PRO A 44 9.55 -2.53 -6.00
CA PRO A 44 10.48 -1.56 -5.41
C PRO A 44 9.84 -0.76 -4.27
N TYR A 45 8.53 -0.47 -4.36
CA TYR A 45 7.82 0.21 -3.29
C TYR A 45 7.78 -0.62 -2.00
N VAL A 46 7.37 -1.89 -2.08
CA VAL A 46 7.33 -2.80 -0.91
C VAL A 46 8.73 -2.97 -0.33
N ALA A 47 9.74 -3.19 -1.17
CA ALA A 47 11.12 -3.34 -0.71
C ALA A 47 11.62 -2.12 0.07
N ALA A 48 11.26 -0.90 -0.37
CA ALA A 48 11.63 0.34 0.33
C ALA A 48 10.85 0.55 1.63
N MET A 49 9.57 0.14 1.68
CA MET A 49 8.69 0.36 2.83
C MET A 49 8.79 -0.71 3.91
N LEU A 50 9.27 -1.91 3.60
CA LEU A 50 9.42 -2.99 4.59
C LEU A 50 10.21 -2.56 5.84
N PRO A 51 11.39 -1.94 5.74
CA PRO A 51 12.11 -1.47 6.92
C PRO A 51 11.34 -0.39 7.71
N VAL A 52 10.56 0.46 7.03
CA VAL A 52 9.72 1.47 7.69
C VAL A 52 8.63 0.79 8.52
N VAL A 53 7.96 -0.22 7.95
CA VAL A 53 6.94 -1.00 8.66
C VAL A 53 7.54 -1.78 9.84
N GLN A 54 8.76 -2.30 9.72
CA GLN A 54 9.49 -2.92 10.84
C GLN A 54 9.71 -1.92 11.97
N SER A 55 10.16 -0.70 11.66
CA SER A 55 10.35 0.36 12.67
C SER A 55 9.00 0.78 13.30
N ILE A 56 7.93 0.88 12.52
CA ILE A 56 6.57 1.14 13.02
C ILE A 56 6.14 0.04 13.99
N ALA A 57 6.28 -1.23 13.59
CA ALA A 57 5.91 -2.37 14.42
C ALA A 57 6.69 -2.40 15.74
N ALA A 58 7.99 -2.08 15.69
CA ALA A 58 8.83 -1.98 16.89
C ALA A 58 8.35 -0.87 17.85
N LEU A 59 7.96 0.29 17.32
CA LEU A 59 7.43 1.41 18.12
C LEU A 59 6.07 1.08 18.77
N MET A 60 5.28 0.20 18.16
CA MET A 60 3.95 -0.19 18.66
C MET A 60 3.98 -1.40 19.60
N ASN A 61 5.11 -2.13 19.65
CA ASN A 61 5.23 -3.37 20.43
C ASN A 61 5.56 -3.14 21.91
N ASP A 62 5.38 -1.94 22.45
CA ASP A 62 5.58 -1.60 23.87
C ASP A 62 4.56 -2.30 24.80
N GLY A 63 4.56 -3.65 24.78
CA GLY A 63 3.80 -4.48 25.70
C GLY A 63 2.31 -4.64 25.42
N ARG A 64 1.81 -4.19 24.26
CA ARG A 64 0.38 -4.27 23.90
C ARG A 64 -0.01 -5.55 23.18
N GLY A 65 0.91 -6.50 22.96
CA GLY A 65 0.61 -7.83 22.41
C GLY A 65 0.07 -7.85 20.97
N MET A 66 0.15 -6.73 20.23
CA MET A 66 -0.36 -6.68 18.86
C MET A 66 0.62 -7.35 17.90
N GLU A 67 0.11 -8.29 17.13
CA GLU A 67 0.88 -8.94 16.08
C GLU A 67 1.25 -7.95 14.96
N PRO A 68 2.55 -7.82 14.60
CA PRO A 68 3.01 -6.88 13.58
C PRO A 68 2.48 -7.22 12.17
N TYR A 69 1.89 -8.40 12.01
CA TYR A 69 1.40 -8.90 10.71
C TYR A 69 0.35 -7.99 10.07
N VAL A 70 -0.50 -7.33 10.87
CA VAL A 70 -1.52 -6.42 10.34
C VAL A 70 -0.90 -5.29 9.51
N PHE A 71 0.25 -4.76 9.93
CA PHE A 71 0.97 -3.70 9.20
C PHE A 71 1.64 -4.21 7.94
N TYR A 72 2.24 -5.41 7.98
CA TYR A 72 2.84 -6.04 6.79
C TYR A 72 1.77 -6.36 5.74
N PHE A 73 0.66 -6.97 6.14
CA PHE A 73 -0.44 -7.24 5.23
C PHE A 73 -1.11 -5.97 4.73
N GLY A 74 -1.20 -4.92 5.56
CA GLY A 74 -1.66 -3.59 5.15
C GLY A 74 -0.79 -2.99 4.07
N LEU A 75 0.56 -3.02 4.24
CA LEU A 75 1.51 -2.59 3.22
C LEU A 75 1.32 -3.37 1.92
N LEU A 76 1.27 -4.71 1.98
CA LEU A 76 1.12 -5.57 0.80
C LEU A 76 -0.21 -5.30 0.08
N THR A 77 -1.30 -5.19 0.82
CA THR A 77 -2.63 -4.92 0.25
C THR A 77 -2.66 -3.55 -0.42
N GLY A 78 -2.18 -2.51 0.26
CA GLY A 78 -2.12 -1.16 -0.30
C GLY A 78 -1.22 -1.07 -1.53
N ALA A 79 -0.03 -1.66 -1.47
CA ALA A 79 0.92 -1.66 -2.57
C ALA A 79 0.40 -2.45 -3.79
N THR A 80 -0.09 -3.67 -3.58
CA THR A 80 -0.51 -4.55 -4.67
C THR A 80 -1.77 -4.02 -5.35
N LEU A 81 -2.77 -3.62 -4.57
CA LEU A 81 -4.02 -3.11 -5.12
C LEU A 81 -3.88 -1.70 -5.67
N GLY A 82 -3.03 -0.86 -5.04
CA GLY A 82 -2.76 0.50 -5.49
C GLY A 82 -2.17 0.57 -6.90
N GLY A 83 -1.35 -0.41 -7.28
CA GLY A 83 -0.82 -0.52 -8.63
C GLY A 83 -1.89 -0.64 -9.74
N ASN A 84 -3.10 -1.06 -9.40
CA ASN A 84 -4.22 -1.12 -10.33
C ASN A 84 -4.94 0.23 -10.53
N LEU A 85 -4.59 1.25 -9.76
CA LEU A 85 -5.26 2.55 -9.81
C LEU A 85 -4.96 3.30 -11.12
N THR A 86 -3.73 3.19 -11.63
CA THR A 86 -3.30 3.88 -12.84
C THR A 86 -2.70 2.94 -13.89
N PRO A 87 -2.66 3.36 -15.17
CA PRO A 87 -2.03 2.57 -16.24
C PRO A 87 -0.54 2.30 -16.01
N ILE A 88 0.14 3.13 -15.23
CA ILE A 88 1.59 3.09 -14.98
C ILE A 88 1.95 2.54 -13.60
N GLY A 89 0.96 2.28 -12.74
CA GLY A 89 1.18 1.82 -11.37
C GLY A 89 1.75 0.40 -11.25
N ALA A 90 1.69 -0.38 -12.32
CA ALA A 90 2.30 -1.70 -12.37
C ALA A 90 2.84 -2.00 -13.77
N SER A 91 3.98 -2.67 -13.85
CA SER A 91 4.59 -3.11 -15.12
C SER A 91 3.65 -3.99 -15.95
N ALA A 92 2.82 -4.79 -15.28
CA ALA A 92 1.80 -5.63 -15.92
C ALA A 92 0.75 -4.81 -16.68
N ASN A 93 0.32 -3.66 -16.14
CA ASN A 93 -0.65 -2.77 -16.79
C ASN A 93 -0.07 -2.19 -18.08
N ILE A 94 1.20 -1.75 -18.03
CA ILE A 94 1.91 -1.21 -19.19
C ILE A 94 2.02 -2.27 -20.29
N ALA A 95 2.40 -3.50 -19.92
CA ALA A 95 2.51 -4.62 -20.85
C ALA A 95 1.15 -4.97 -21.47
N ALA A 96 0.08 -5.06 -20.66
CA ALA A 96 -1.27 -5.37 -21.13
C ALA A 96 -1.79 -4.31 -22.12
N ILE A 97 -1.63 -3.02 -21.79
CA ILE A 97 -2.02 -1.91 -22.69
C ILE A 97 -1.19 -1.95 -23.98
N GLY A 98 0.11 -2.27 -23.88
CA GLY A 98 0.99 -2.43 -25.05
C GLY A 98 0.51 -3.55 -25.98
N LEU A 99 0.08 -4.69 -25.43
CA LEU A 99 -0.46 -5.80 -26.21
C LEU A 99 -1.80 -5.45 -26.88
N LEU A 100 -2.68 -4.78 -26.15
CA LEU A 100 -3.97 -4.31 -26.72
C LEU A 100 -3.73 -3.37 -27.90
N ARG A 101 -2.81 -2.41 -27.78
CA ARG A 101 -2.45 -1.49 -28.86
C ARG A 101 -1.87 -2.21 -30.10
N LYS A 102 -1.05 -3.26 -29.89
CA LYS A 102 -0.55 -4.08 -31.00
C LYS A 102 -1.66 -4.81 -31.75
N ASN A 103 -2.76 -5.13 -31.08
CA ASN A 103 -3.95 -5.76 -31.68
C ASN A 103 -4.95 -4.74 -32.26
N GLY A 104 -4.58 -3.46 -32.37
CA GLY A 104 -5.43 -2.43 -32.95
C GLY A 104 -6.42 -1.78 -31.98
N GLU A 105 -6.40 -2.18 -30.69
CA GLU A 105 -7.27 -1.61 -29.67
C GLU A 105 -6.70 -0.30 -29.11
N THR A 106 -7.56 0.68 -28.88
CA THR A 106 -7.19 1.95 -28.27
C THR A 106 -7.66 1.99 -26.82
N VAL A 107 -6.73 1.91 -25.88
CA VAL A 107 -7.02 2.09 -24.45
C VAL A 107 -6.51 3.45 -24.01
N THR A 108 -7.43 4.33 -23.61
CA THR A 108 -7.10 5.64 -23.03
C THR A 108 -6.90 5.53 -21.52
N THR A 109 -6.19 6.50 -20.94
CA THR A 109 -6.05 6.60 -19.47
C THR A 109 -7.42 6.71 -18.79
N ARG A 110 -8.39 7.39 -19.43
CA ARG A 110 -9.74 7.54 -18.91
C ARG A 110 -10.48 6.20 -18.83
N ASP A 111 -10.34 5.37 -19.85
CA ASP A 111 -10.96 4.04 -19.88
C ASP A 111 -10.41 3.16 -18.79
N PHE A 112 -9.07 3.19 -18.60
CA PHE A 112 -8.40 2.47 -17.53
C PHE A 112 -8.89 2.93 -16.15
N LEU A 113 -8.89 4.24 -15.89
CA LEU A 113 -9.32 4.79 -14.60
C LEU A 113 -10.80 4.49 -14.30
N ARG A 114 -11.67 4.49 -15.31
CA ARG A 114 -13.09 4.19 -15.15
C ARG A 114 -13.34 2.79 -14.56
N ILE A 115 -12.44 1.86 -14.85
CA ILE A 115 -12.51 0.48 -14.35
C ILE A 115 -11.61 0.33 -13.11
N GLY A 116 -10.37 0.82 -13.19
CA GLY A 116 -9.35 0.64 -12.16
C GLY A 116 -9.70 1.31 -10.83
N VAL A 117 -10.26 2.53 -10.87
CA VAL A 117 -10.59 3.26 -9.63
C VAL A 117 -11.67 2.54 -8.80
N PRO A 118 -12.87 2.24 -9.32
CA PRO A 118 -13.89 1.56 -8.51
C PRO A 118 -13.47 0.16 -8.09
N PHE A 119 -12.75 -0.57 -8.95
CA PHE A 119 -12.20 -1.88 -8.60
C PHE A 119 -11.22 -1.77 -7.42
N THR A 120 -10.24 -0.87 -7.51
CA THR A 120 -9.22 -0.69 -6.48
C THR A 120 -9.85 -0.26 -5.16
N LEU A 121 -10.77 0.71 -5.17
CA LEU A 121 -11.46 1.15 -3.96
C LEU A 121 -12.23 0.02 -3.29
N ALA A 122 -13.01 -0.75 -4.05
CA ALA A 122 -13.75 -1.89 -3.52
C ALA A 122 -12.82 -2.95 -2.93
N ALA A 123 -11.75 -3.32 -3.65
CA ALA A 123 -10.79 -4.33 -3.24
C ALA A 123 -9.99 -3.88 -1.98
N VAL A 124 -9.52 -2.63 -1.95
CA VAL A 124 -8.79 -2.07 -0.79
C VAL A 124 -9.69 -2.01 0.44
N LEU A 125 -10.93 -1.52 0.31
CA LEU A 125 -11.86 -1.46 1.42
C LEU A 125 -12.16 -2.85 1.98
N THR A 126 -12.52 -3.79 1.12
CA THR A 126 -12.83 -5.17 1.52
C THR A 126 -11.61 -5.84 2.16
N GLY A 127 -10.45 -5.76 1.53
CA GLY A 127 -9.20 -6.33 2.04
C GLY A 127 -8.80 -5.71 3.37
N SER A 128 -8.89 -4.39 3.52
CA SER A 128 -8.55 -3.70 4.77
C SER A 128 -9.48 -4.08 5.92
N VAL A 129 -10.79 -4.17 5.66
CA VAL A 129 -11.76 -4.62 6.67
C VAL A 129 -11.46 -6.06 7.09
N TYR A 130 -11.23 -6.95 6.12
CA TYR A 130 -10.89 -8.35 6.40
C TYR A 130 -9.62 -8.45 7.26
N LEU A 131 -8.55 -7.79 6.85
CA LEU A 131 -7.27 -7.80 7.57
C LEU A 131 -7.42 -7.29 9.00
N TRP A 132 -8.17 -6.20 9.18
CA TRP A 132 -8.40 -5.63 10.49
C TRP A 132 -9.21 -6.54 11.39
N LEU A 133 -10.23 -7.22 10.86
CA LEU A 133 -11.05 -8.16 11.64
C LEU A 133 -10.27 -9.41 12.07
N VAL A 134 -9.32 -9.87 11.24
CA VAL A 134 -8.55 -11.10 11.49
C VAL A 134 -7.32 -10.83 12.38
N TRP A 135 -6.57 -9.75 12.13
CA TRP A 135 -5.28 -9.49 12.82
C TRP A 135 -5.25 -8.17 13.62
N GLY A 136 -6.21 -7.29 13.48
CA GLY A 136 -6.21 -6.00 14.17
C GLY A 136 -6.79 -6.01 15.58
N ARG A 137 -7.31 -7.14 16.05
CA ARG A 137 -7.97 -7.31 17.36
C ARG A 137 -7.22 -8.25 18.30
N VAL A 138 -6.07 -8.74 17.89
CA VAL A 138 -5.24 -9.65 18.69
C VAL A 138 -4.23 -8.87 19.50
#